data_a90f6fd5d58405978c9355ff0792aa8e
#
_entry.id   a90f6fd5d58405978c9355ff0792aa8e
#
_cell.length_a   1.000
_cell.length_b   1.000
_cell.length_c   1.000
_cell.angle_alpha   90.00
_cell.angle_beta   90.00
_cell.angle_gamma   90.00
#
_symmetry.space_group_name_H-M   'P 1'
#
loop_
_entity.id
_entity.type
_entity.pdbx_description
1 polymer ?
#
loop_
_entity_poly.entity_id
_entity_poly.type
_entity_poly.pdbx_seq_one_letter_code
_entity_poly.pdbx_strand_id
1 'polypeptide(L)'
;MTIRIVALVGDCYGAPGGIARYNQDLFESLVTADLQGPNAHEQQAEIFVVPRLGDASGIALPAHIRQWPPVFSRLLYSLVAFWVAWHHRPIDVVFCGHVYMAPLAWGLARFFGARYWLQTHGVDIWTPQRRLKRAAVEKADLVTAVSRVTRRRLLGWANLDPHRVRVLPNTVRDVFAPGIASPAYRERLGLRGGPVLLTVGRLASTERSKGHEPIFTILPALRAQFPDLVYVIAGDGDDRERLEARARELGLGQETVRFLGYVPDEELPDLYRLADLFVMPSATEGFGIVYLEAAACGLRVLGGVGDGSNDAIQDDRVGAMVDPDDPNALLRAIETGLNNGRVDPAAIEAYRRPHFARVARLVLTELMEAPLQRRLP
;
A
#
# COMPACT_ATOMS: atom_id res chain seq x y z
N MET A 1 -4.42 30.26 -3.18
CA MET A 1 -2.98 30.16 -3.59
C MET A 1 -2.74 28.77 -4.13
N THR A 2 -2.17 28.62 -5.33
CA THR A 2 -1.88 27.30 -5.92
C THR A 2 -0.51 26.82 -5.45
N ILE A 3 -0.45 25.63 -4.81
CA ILE A 3 0.79 24.99 -4.37
C ILE A 3 1.31 24.12 -5.51
N ARG A 4 2.53 24.37 -5.98
CA ARG A 4 3.16 23.58 -7.05
C ARG A 4 4.08 22.52 -6.49
N ILE A 5 3.76 21.27 -6.82
CA ILE A 5 4.46 20.08 -6.33
C ILE A 5 5.14 19.37 -7.51
N VAL A 6 6.45 19.19 -7.43
CA VAL A 6 7.17 18.26 -8.31
C VAL A 6 7.32 16.93 -7.58
N ALA A 7 6.70 15.89 -8.15
CA ALA A 7 6.64 14.56 -7.55
C ALA A 7 7.60 13.60 -8.27
N LEU A 8 8.63 13.16 -7.57
CA LEU A 8 9.57 12.13 -8.00
C LEU A 8 9.09 10.77 -7.49
N VAL A 9 8.64 9.90 -8.38
CA VAL A 9 8.02 8.62 -8.00
C VAL A 9 8.62 7.44 -8.77
N GLY A 10 8.62 6.25 -8.16
CA GLY A 10 8.87 5.01 -8.87
C GLY A 10 7.75 4.74 -9.86
N ASP A 11 6.54 4.72 -9.34
CA ASP A 11 5.32 4.32 -10.03
C ASP A 11 4.18 5.29 -9.72
N CYS A 12 3.29 5.52 -10.70
CA CYS A 12 2.05 6.26 -10.49
C CYS A 12 0.99 5.81 -11.52
N TYR A 13 0.41 6.71 -12.31
CA TYR A 13 -0.58 6.34 -13.33
C TYR A 13 0.05 5.45 -14.41
N GLY A 14 -0.71 4.43 -14.82
CA GLY A 14 -0.25 3.45 -15.80
C GLY A 14 0.68 2.36 -15.25
N ALA A 15 0.89 2.30 -13.92
CA ALA A 15 1.63 1.23 -13.27
C ALA A 15 0.74 0.45 -12.29
N PRO A 16 0.89 -0.87 -12.19
CA PRO A 16 0.20 -1.69 -11.21
C PRO A 16 0.89 -1.62 -9.83
N GLY A 17 0.17 -2.00 -8.79
CA GLY A 17 0.71 -2.25 -7.44
C GLY A 17 0.41 -1.17 -6.41
N GLY A 18 0.65 -1.51 -5.15
CA GLY A 18 0.22 -0.70 -3.99
C GLY A 18 0.88 0.67 -3.90
N ILE A 19 2.17 0.81 -4.30
CA ILE A 19 2.88 2.09 -4.28
C ILE A 19 2.31 3.04 -5.34
N ALA A 20 2.07 2.54 -6.56
CA ALA A 20 1.44 3.32 -7.62
C ALA A 20 0.07 3.84 -7.18
N ARG A 21 -0.74 2.96 -6.60
CA ARG A 21 -2.07 3.30 -6.07
C ARG A 21 -2.01 4.32 -4.95
N TYR A 22 -1.10 4.15 -3.98
CA TYR A 22 -0.91 5.13 -2.92
C TYR A 22 -0.59 6.52 -3.48
N ASN A 23 0.33 6.61 -4.46
CA ASN A 23 0.69 7.88 -5.08
C ASN A 23 -0.51 8.52 -5.80
N GLN A 24 -1.32 7.72 -6.53
CA GLN A 24 -2.55 8.19 -7.17
C GLN A 24 -3.54 8.74 -6.13
N ASP A 25 -3.87 7.96 -5.10
CA ASP A 25 -4.81 8.35 -4.06
C ASP A 25 -4.34 9.62 -3.31
N LEU A 26 -3.04 9.74 -3.03
CA LEU A 26 -2.46 10.92 -2.41
C LEU A 26 -2.60 12.15 -3.33
N PHE A 27 -2.18 12.04 -4.58
CA PHE A 27 -2.20 13.17 -5.50
C PHE A 27 -3.61 13.62 -5.83
N GLU A 28 -4.54 12.69 -6.05
CA GLU A 28 -5.95 13.01 -6.24
C GLU A 28 -6.54 13.71 -5.02
N SER A 29 -6.17 13.26 -3.81
CA SER A 29 -6.60 13.89 -2.56
C SER A 29 -6.10 15.32 -2.38
N LEU A 30 -4.91 15.63 -2.89
CA LEU A 30 -4.30 16.96 -2.78
C LEU A 30 -4.86 17.96 -3.81
N VAL A 31 -5.29 17.48 -5.00
CA VAL A 31 -5.83 18.37 -6.05
C VAL A 31 -7.34 18.57 -5.97
N THR A 32 -8.07 17.68 -5.29
CA THR A 32 -9.52 17.79 -5.13
C THR A 32 -9.86 18.90 -4.12
N ALA A 33 -10.66 19.88 -4.54
CA ALA A 33 -11.13 20.93 -3.64
C ALA A 33 -12.04 20.36 -2.53
N ASP A 34 -11.84 20.81 -1.29
CA ASP A 34 -12.76 20.48 -0.20
C ASP A 34 -14.00 21.39 -0.28
N LEU A 35 -15.14 20.83 -0.67
CA LEU A 35 -16.38 21.59 -0.80
C LEU A 35 -17.15 21.75 0.54
N GLN A 36 -16.63 21.25 1.67
CA GLN A 36 -17.43 21.10 2.92
C GLN A 36 -16.82 21.69 4.20
N GLY A 37 -15.81 22.55 4.15
CA GLY A 37 -15.23 23.14 5.37
C GLY A 37 -15.41 24.65 5.48
N PRO A 38 -15.59 25.23 6.71
CA PRO A 38 -15.66 26.68 6.90
C PRO A 38 -14.35 27.42 6.57
N ASN A 39 -13.27 26.69 6.35
CA ASN A 39 -11.97 27.17 5.87
C ASN A 39 -11.65 26.66 4.45
N ALA A 40 -12.66 26.47 3.61
CA ALA A 40 -12.56 26.10 2.19
C ALA A 40 -11.79 27.16 1.35
N HIS A 41 -10.79 27.79 1.90
CA HIS A 41 -9.86 28.65 1.19
C HIS A 41 -8.84 27.79 0.47
N GLU A 42 -9.24 27.29 -0.73
CA GLU A 42 -8.52 27.35 -2.01
C GLU A 42 -6.99 27.19 -1.94
N GLN A 43 -6.47 26.25 -1.17
CA GLN A 43 -5.13 25.74 -1.45
C GLN A 43 -5.28 24.60 -2.45
N GLN A 44 -5.30 24.94 -3.73
CA GLN A 44 -5.33 23.96 -4.82
C GLN A 44 -3.90 23.56 -5.12
N ALA A 45 -3.61 22.25 -5.13
CA ALA A 45 -2.31 21.75 -5.57
C ALA A 45 -2.30 21.57 -7.09
N GLU A 46 -1.16 21.86 -7.71
CA GLU A 46 -0.82 21.48 -9.08
C GLU A 46 0.38 20.53 -9.03
N ILE A 47 0.24 19.31 -9.55
CA ILE A 47 1.22 18.24 -9.35
C ILE A 47 1.84 17.82 -10.68
N PHE A 48 3.16 17.87 -10.73
CA PHE A 48 4.00 17.51 -11.87
C PHE A 48 4.72 16.20 -11.54
N VAL A 49 4.21 15.08 -12.06
CA VAL A 49 4.68 13.73 -11.76
C VAL A 49 5.77 13.31 -12.73
N VAL A 50 6.93 12.96 -12.22
CA VAL A 50 8.05 12.37 -12.97
C VAL A 50 8.22 10.93 -12.50
N PRO A 51 7.68 9.93 -13.25
CA PRO A 51 7.75 8.53 -12.88
C PRO A 51 8.98 7.84 -13.48
N ARG A 52 9.38 6.74 -12.86
CA ARG A 52 10.34 5.80 -13.46
C ARG A 52 9.66 4.68 -14.25
N LEU A 53 8.49 4.27 -13.80
CA LEU A 53 7.63 3.24 -14.40
C LEU A 53 6.22 3.79 -14.56
N GLY A 54 5.43 3.13 -15.38
CA GLY A 54 4.03 3.52 -15.62
C GLY A 54 3.89 4.58 -16.71
N ASP A 55 3.34 4.16 -17.82
CA ASP A 55 2.99 5.04 -18.93
C ASP A 55 1.51 5.43 -18.81
N ALA A 56 1.26 6.72 -18.64
CA ALA A 56 -0.10 7.27 -18.58
C ALA A 56 -0.67 7.61 -19.96
N SER A 57 -0.02 7.21 -21.06
CA SER A 57 -0.51 7.44 -22.41
C SER A 57 -1.89 6.82 -22.58
N GLY A 58 -2.87 7.64 -22.94
CA GLY A 58 -4.26 7.20 -23.09
C GLY A 58 -5.09 7.13 -21.80
N ILE A 59 -4.51 7.47 -20.64
CA ILE A 59 -5.24 7.57 -19.37
C ILE A 59 -5.66 9.04 -19.14
N ALA A 60 -6.94 9.27 -18.90
CA ALA A 60 -7.43 10.58 -18.48
C ALA A 60 -6.96 10.87 -17.05
N LEU A 61 -6.04 11.83 -16.91
CA LEU A 61 -5.56 12.25 -15.59
C LEU A 61 -6.53 13.26 -14.96
N PRO A 62 -6.64 13.29 -13.62
CA PRO A 62 -7.38 14.33 -12.92
C PRO A 62 -6.87 15.73 -13.27
N ALA A 63 -7.76 16.72 -13.23
CA ALA A 63 -7.37 18.12 -13.39
C ALA A 63 -6.25 18.46 -12.39
N HIS A 64 -5.31 19.32 -12.83
CA HIS A 64 -4.14 19.73 -12.04
C HIS A 64 -3.07 18.66 -11.77
N ILE A 65 -3.18 17.48 -12.37
CA ILE A 65 -2.12 16.47 -12.39
C ILE A 65 -1.58 16.32 -13.80
N ARG A 66 -0.27 16.41 -13.95
CA ARG A 66 0.44 16.18 -15.23
C ARG A 66 1.53 15.15 -14.97
N GLN A 67 1.50 14.04 -15.70
CA GLN A 67 2.54 13.02 -15.62
C GLN A 67 3.35 12.98 -16.90
N TRP A 68 4.67 12.98 -16.75
CA TRP A 68 5.61 12.78 -17.84
C TRP A 68 5.73 11.30 -18.22
N PRO A 69 6.21 10.99 -19.44
CA PRO A 69 6.57 9.62 -19.80
C PRO A 69 7.61 9.03 -18.83
N PRO A 70 7.61 7.70 -18.60
CA PRO A 70 8.53 7.06 -17.68
C PRO A 70 9.98 7.15 -18.15
N VAL A 71 10.91 7.35 -17.22
CA VAL A 71 12.32 7.54 -17.51
C VAL A 71 13.16 6.51 -16.74
N PHE A 72 13.70 5.50 -17.44
CA PHE A 72 14.44 4.39 -16.83
C PHE A 72 15.89 4.76 -16.45
N SER A 73 16.56 5.56 -17.27
CA SER A 73 17.95 5.99 -17.02
C SER A 73 18.02 6.95 -15.82
N ARG A 74 18.90 6.67 -14.86
CA ARG A 74 19.07 7.51 -13.67
C ARG A 74 19.50 8.93 -14.00
N LEU A 75 20.45 9.08 -14.95
CA LEU A 75 20.96 10.38 -15.37
C LEU A 75 19.87 11.18 -16.07
N LEU A 76 19.22 10.56 -17.06
CA LEU A 76 18.13 11.19 -17.80
C LEU A 76 16.96 11.57 -16.86
N TYR A 77 16.63 10.69 -15.91
CA TYR A 77 15.62 10.97 -14.89
C TYR A 77 15.95 12.24 -14.10
N SER A 78 17.21 12.40 -13.69
CA SER A 78 17.65 13.59 -12.95
C SER A 78 17.56 14.86 -13.80
N LEU A 79 17.91 14.76 -15.10
CA LEU A 79 17.80 15.88 -16.04
C LEU A 79 16.33 16.26 -16.30
N VAL A 80 15.46 15.26 -16.51
CA VAL A 80 14.02 15.49 -16.72
C VAL A 80 13.40 16.10 -15.45
N ALA A 81 13.69 15.56 -14.26
CA ALA A 81 13.20 16.11 -13.00
C ALA A 81 13.62 17.57 -12.79
N PHE A 82 14.89 17.88 -13.08
CA PHE A 82 15.38 19.27 -13.02
C PHE A 82 14.67 20.15 -14.06
N TRP A 83 14.55 19.68 -15.30
CA TRP A 83 13.87 20.40 -16.38
C TRP A 83 12.40 20.68 -16.03
N VAL A 84 11.66 19.71 -15.52
CA VAL A 84 10.27 19.87 -15.08
C VAL A 84 10.19 20.94 -13.97
N ALA A 85 11.02 20.82 -12.94
CA ALA A 85 11.04 21.80 -11.86
C ALA A 85 11.40 23.21 -12.35
N TRP A 86 12.33 23.32 -13.31
CA TRP A 86 12.74 24.61 -13.87
C TRP A 86 11.64 25.29 -14.66
N HIS A 87 10.88 24.56 -15.46
CA HIS A 87 9.83 25.11 -16.32
C HIS A 87 8.53 25.45 -15.56
N HIS A 88 8.31 24.81 -14.43
CA HIS A 88 7.09 25.02 -13.61
C HIS A 88 7.33 25.84 -12.34
N ARG A 89 8.48 26.50 -12.21
CA ARG A 89 8.79 27.39 -11.07
C ARG A 89 7.81 28.58 -10.95
N PRO A 90 7.55 29.10 -9.74
CA PRO A 90 8.14 28.64 -8.47
C PRO A 90 7.61 27.27 -8.08
N ILE A 91 8.47 26.44 -7.46
CA ILE A 91 8.12 25.14 -6.89
C ILE A 91 8.05 25.29 -5.37
N ASP A 92 6.93 24.91 -4.79
CA ASP A 92 6.70 25.01 -3.35
C ASP A 92 7.12 23.72 -2.62
N VAL A 93 6.89 22.54 -3.26
CA VAL A 93 7.20 21.25 -2.67
C VAL A 93 7.87 20.34 -3.70
N VAL A 94 8.94 19.66 -3.29
CA VAL A 94 9.49 18.48 -3.96
C VAL A 94 9.07 17.25 -3.16
N PHE A 95 8.14 16.47 -3.73
CA PHE A 95 7.70 15.20 -3.19
C PHE A 95 8.60 14.07 -3.67
N CYS A 96 9.02 13.21 -2.76
CA CYS A 96 9.85 12.03 -3.01
C CYS A 96 9.07 10.78 -2.64
N GLY A 97 8.54 10.07 -3.61
CA GLY A 97 7.69 8.90 -3.41
C GLY A 97 8.45 7.60 -3.09
N HIS A 98 9.79 7.63 -3.04
CA HIS A 98 10.57 6.45 -2.65
C HIS A 98 12.00 6.84 -2.25
N VAL A 99 12.55 6.19 -1.21
CA VAL A 99 13.88 6.49 -0.64
C VAL A 99 15.05 6.45 -1.64
N TYR A 100 14.91 5.71 -2.75
CA TYR A 100 15.94 5.69 -3.79
C TYR A 100 16.16 7.04 -4.45
N MET A 101 15.13 7.87 -4.51
CA MET A 101 15.18 9.21 -5.13
C MET A 101 15.47 10.32 -4.11
N ALA A 102 15.57 9.97 -2.82
CA ALA A 102 15.78 10.94 -1.75
C ALA A 102 16.95 11.91 -1.98
N PRO A 103 18.16 11.47 -2.44
CA PRO A 103 19.25 12.40 -2.73
C PRO A 103 18.93 13.41 -3.83
N LEU A 104 18.26 12.98 -4.90
CA LEU A 104 17.85 13.88 -5.99
C LEU A 104 16.78 14.86 -5.51
N ALA A 105 15.76 14.37 -4.81
CA ALA A 105 14.69 15.20 -4.28
C ALA A 105 15.21 16.26 -3.31
N TRP A 106 16.10 15.88 -2.41
CA TRP A 106 16.76 16.83 -1.51
C TRP A 106 17.56 17.89 -2.27
N GLY A 107 18.36 17.48 -3.28
CA GLY A 107 19.12 18.40 -4.13
C GLY A 107 18.21 19.40 -4.86
N LEU A 108 17.12 18.94 -5.47
CA LEU A 108 16.15 19.78 -6.14
C LEU A 108 15.45 20.74 -5.17
N ALA A 109 14.96 20.23 -4.05
CA ALA A 109 14.32 21.08 -3.04
C ALA A 109 15.25 22.20 -2.54
N ARG A 110 16.54 21.87 -2.32
CA ARG A 110 17.54 22.87 -1.92
C ARG A 110 17.80 23.89 -3.03
N PHE A 111 17.91 23.45 -4.29
CA PHE A 111 18.19 24.33 -5.42
C PHE A 111 17.06 25.32 -5.70
N PHE A 112 15.81 24.85 -5.64
CA PHE A 112 14.63 25.69 -5.90
C PHE A 112 14.07 26.39 -4.65
N GLY A 113 14.66 26.20 -3.47
CA GLY A 113 14.14 26.76 -2.21
C GLY A 113 12.79 26.15 -1.78
N ALA A 114 12.47 24.97 -2.30
CA ALA A 114 11.22 24.27 -2.05
C ALA A 114 11.27 23.44 -0.76
N ARG A 115 10.10 23.10 -0.22
CA ARG A 115 9.94 22.14 0.86
C ARG A 115 10.26 20.74 0.36
N TYR A 116 10.80 19.88 1.22
CA TYR A 116 11.12 18.50 0.88
C TYR A 116 10.24 17.53 1.67
N TRP A 117 9.33 16.83 0.97
CA TRP A 117 8.44 15.82 1.52
C TRP A 117 8.88 14.43 1.06
N LEU A 118 9.24 13.55 2.00
CA LEU A 118 9.61 12.16 1.73
C LEU A 118 8.47 11.22 2.15
N GLN A 119 8.01 10.37 1.23
CA GLN A 119 7.10 9.25 1.52
C GLN A 119 7.89 7.95 1.67
N THR A 120 7.50 7.13 2.67
CA THR A 120 8.10 5.82 2.95
C THR A 120 7.03 4.74 3.00
N HIS A 121 7.32 3.57 2.40
CA HIS A 121 6.33 2.51 2.14
C HIS A 121 6.52 1.24 2.99
N GLY A 122 7.54 1.17 3.83
CA GLY A 122 7.77 0.03 4.72
C GLY A 122 9.19 -0.49 4.63
N VAL A 123 9.37 -1.66 4.07
CA VAL A 123 10.66 -2.38 4.01
C VAL A 123 11.79 -1.53 3.41
N ASP A 124 11.47 -0.63 2.49
CA ASP A 124 12.38 0.31 1.84
C ASP A 124 13.17 1.19 2.82
N ILE A 125 12.62 1.43 4.02
CA ILE A 125 13.18 2.34 5.02
C ILE A 125 13.41 1.69 6.40
N TRP A 126 13.07 0.41 6.60
CA TRP A 126 13.18 -0.24 7.89
C TRP A 126 14.60 -0.42 8.40
N THR A 127 15.58 -0.40 7.50
CA THR A 127 17.00 -0.55 7.83
C THR A 127 17.78 0.73 7.56
N PRO A 128 18.91 0.95 8.28
CA PRO A 128 19.77 2.11 8.05
C PRO A 128 20.21 2.22 6.59
N GLN A 129 20.06 3.40 6.03
CA GLN A 129 20.43 3.70 4.65
C GLN A 129 21.93 4.06 4.52
N ARG A 130 22.51 3.92 3.32
CA ARG A 130 23.88 4.35 3.02
C ARG A 130 23.98 5.87 3.19
N ARG A 131 25.21 6.37 3.52
CA ARG A 131 25.51 7.75 3.94
C ARG A 131 24.74 8.84 3.18
N LEU A 132 24.76 8.85 1.86
CA LEU A 132 24.09 9.89 1.06
C LEU A 132 22.55 9.81 1.17
N LYS A 133 22.00 8.60 1.10
CA LYS A 133 20.54 8.41 1.28
C LYS A 133 20.11 8.76 2.71
N ARG A 134 20.90 8.32 3.71
CA ARG A 134 20.65 8.66 5.11
C ARG A 134 20.62 10.16 5.32
N ALA A 135 21.65 10.88 4.83
CA ALA A 135 21.68 12.33 4.91
C ALA A 135 20.47 12.99 4.24
N ALA A 136 20.04 12.48 3.06
CA ALA A 136 18.88 12.99 2.37
C ALA A 136 17.58 12.72 3.15
N VAL A 137 17.42 11.55 3.78
CA VAL A 137 16.27 11.23 4.65
C VAL A 137 16.22 12.18 5.85
N GLU A 138 17.34 12.37 6.53
CA GLU A 138 17.45 13.22 7.73
C GLU A 138 17.25 14.73 7.43
N LYS A 139 17.32 15.14 6.16
CA LYS A 139 17.09 16.53 5.70
C LYS A 139 15.67 16.77 5.17
N ALA A 140 14.77 15.79 5.25
CA ALA A 140 13.38 16.00 4.87
C ALA A 140 12.70 16.98 5.84
N ASP A 141 11.94 17.93 5.29
CA ASP A 141 11.13 18.85 6.09
C ASP A 141 9.90 18.10 6.67
N LEU A 142 9.42 17.11 5.92
CA LEU A 142 8.36 16.19 6.32
C LEU A 142 8.67 14.79 5.82
N VAL A 143 8.45 13.79 6.67
CA VAL A 143 8.44 12.37 6.28
C VAL A 143 7.06 11.80 6.60
N THR A 144 6.43 11.17 5.61
CA THR A 144 5.22 10.37 5.84
C THR A 144 5.54 8.88 5.77
N ALA A 145 5.01 8.13 6.72
CA ALA A 145 5.17 6.68 6.80
C ALA A 145 3.80 6.02 6.74
N VAL A 146 3.69 4.93 5.97
CA VAL A 146 2.40 4.23 5.79
C VAL A 146 1.90 3.53 7.05
N SER A 147 2.76 3.30 8.06
CA SER A 147 2.36 2.64 9.31
C SER A 147 3.15 3.13 10.53
N ARG A 148 2.59 2.89 11.72
CA ARG A 148 3.26 3.12 13.02
C ARG A 148 4.56 2.33 13.12
N VAL A 149 4.59 1.12 12.58
CA VAL A 149 5.79 0.27 12.55
C VAL A 149 6.86 0.89 11.68
N THR A 150 6.52 1.34 10.46
CA THR A 150 7.46 2.02 9.56
C THR A 150 8.01 3.29 10.20
N ARG A 151 7.15 4.11 10.81
CA ARG A 151 7.58 5.30 11.57
C ARG A 151 8.55 4.95 12.70
N ARG A 152 8.25 3.95 13.52
CA ARG A 152 9.09 3.52 14.65
C ARG A 152 10.46 3.03 14.17
N ARG A 153 10.48 2.15 13.16
CA ARG A 153 11.73 1.62 12.60
C ARG A 153 12.60 2.70 11.99
N LEU A 154 11.99 3.66 11.26
CA LEU A 154 12.71 4.81 10.72
C LEU A 154 13.36 5.65 11.83
N LEU A 155 12.60 6.03 12.85
CA LEU A 155 13.10 6.82 13.99
C LEU A 155 14.16 6.06 14.82
N GLY A 156 14.23 4.74 14.72
CA GLY A 156 15.24 3.94 15.40
C GLY A 156 16.66 4.11 14.83
N TRP A 157 16.81 4.60 13.59
CA TRP A 157 18.13 4.77 12.99
C TRP A 157 18.39 6.14 12.39
N ALA A 158 17.34 6.90 12.00
CA ALA A 158 17.48 8.22 11.42
C ALA A 158 17.46 9.31 12.51
N ASN A 159 18.36 10.27 12.38
CA ASN A 159 18.37 11.45 13.26
C ASN A 159 17.32 12.47 12.77
N LEU A 160 16.06 12.19 13.04
CA LEU A 160 14.91 13.00 12.67
C LEU A 160 14.15 13.43 13.91
N ASP A 161 13.65 14.67 13.89
CA ASP A 161 12.66 15.11 14.86
C ASP A 161 11.38 14.28 14.66
N PRO A 162 10.89 13.57 15.72
CA PRO A 162 9.66 12.76 15.62
C PRO A 162 8.43 13.54 15.16
N HIS A 163 8.38 14.86 15.37
CA HIS A 163 7.28 15.72 14.90
C HIS A 163 7.26 15.90 13.37
N ARG A 164 8.38 15.68 12.69
CA ARG A 164 8.45 15.69 11.23
C ARG A 164 8.07 14.34 10.59
N VAL A 165 7.88 13.30 11.40
CA VAL A 165 7.53 11.97 10.90
C VAL A 165 6.08 11.68 11.23
N ARG A 166 5.20 11.77 10.24
CA ARG A 166 3.76 11.58 10.37
C ARG A 166 3.37 10.21 9.82
N VAL A 167 2.36 9.59 10.41
CA VAL A 167 1.74 8.40 9.82
C VAL A 167 0.63 8.85 8.89
N LEU A 168 0.75 8.49 7.61
CA LEU A 168 -0.27 8.66 6.59
C LEU A 168 -0.49 7.30 5.94
N PRO A 169 -1.46 6.51 6.45
CA PRO A 169 -1.71 5.15 6.00
C PRO A 169 -2.29 5.12 4.59
N ASN A 170 -2.36 3.94 4.00
CA ASN A 170 -3.08 3.75 2.75
C ASN A 170 -4.59 3.98 2.95
N THR A 171 -5.27 4.24 1.85
CA THR A 171 -6.75 4.33 1.80
C THR A 171 -7.33 3.17 1.00
N VAL A 172 -8.63 2.96 1.10
CA VAL A 172 -9.36 1.96 0.33
C VAL A 172 -10.40 2.62 -0.57
N ARG A 173 -10.51 2.14 -1.81
CA ARG A 173 -11.48 2.65 -2.79
C ARG A 173 -12.90 2.20 -2.47
N ASP A 174 -13.89 3.01 -2.87
CA ASP A 174 -15.31 2.78 -2.58
C ASP A 174 -15.88 1.56 -3.32
N VAL A 175 -15.23 1.09 -4.38
CA VAL A 175 -15.60 -0.16 -5.08
C VAL A 175 -15.52 -1.38 -4.16
N PHE A 176 -14.63 -1.36 -3.17
CA PHE A 176 -14.58 -2.35 -2.10
C PHE A 176 -15.65 -2.02 -1.05
N ALA A 177 -16.78 -2.70 -1.16
CA ALA A 177 -17.93 -2.53 -0.30
C ALA A 177 -18.60 -3.91 -0.05
N PRO A 178 -19.37 -4.05 1.02
CA PRO A 178 -20.14 -5.26 1.26
C PRO A 178 -21.05 -5.59 0.09
N GLY A 179 -21.30 -6.88 -0.09
CA GLY A 179 -22.16 -7.37 -1.16
C GLY A 179 -22.18 -8.87 -1.19
N ILE A 180 -22.90 -9.41 -2.15
CA ILE A 180 -22.98 -10.84 -2.44
C ILE A 180 -22.22 -11.06 -3.75
N ALA A 181 -21.22 -11.93 -3.74
CA ALA A 181 -20.57 -12.36 -4.96
C ALA A 181 -21.57 -13.07 -5.89
N SER A 182 -21.43 -12.85 -7.18
CA SER A 182 -22.26 -13.55 -8.17
C SER A 182 -22.12 -15.07 -8.02
N PRO A 183 -23.24 -15.84 -7.95
CA PRO A 183 -23.17 -17.31 -7.98
C PRO A 183 -22.39 -17.84 -9.18
N ALA A 184 -22.55 -17.21 -10.35
CA ALA A 184 -21.79 -17.55 -11.56
C ALA A 184 -20.28 -17.35 -11.39
N TYR A 185 -19.84 -16.38 -10.59
CA TYR A 185 -18.43 -16.17 -10.28
C TYR A 185 -17.88 -17.32 -9.43
N ARG A 186 -18.62 -17.77 -8.42
CA ARG A 186 -18.28 -18.94 -7.59
C ARG A 186 -18.17 -20.22 -8.44
N GLU A 187 -19.13 -20.42 -9.33
CA GLU A 187 -19.16 -21.57 -10.25
C GLU A 187 -17.98 -21.52 -11.24
N ARG A 188 -17.70 -20.37 -11.84
CA ARG A 188 -16.54 -20.15 -12.73
C ARG A 188 -15.22 -20.52 -12.04
N LEU A 189 -15.08 -20.20 -10.77
CA LEU A 189 -13.93 -20.60 -9.97
C LEU A 189 -14.00 -22.07 -9.52
N GLY A 190 -15.07 -22.82 -9.83
CA GLY A 190 -15.27 -24.22 -9.48
C GLY A 190 -15.28 -24.45 -7.97
N LEU A 191 -15.68 -23.45 -7.17
CA LEU A 191 -15.71 -23.52 -5.72
C LEU A 191 -17.01 -24.20 -5.28
N ARG A 192 -16.87 -25.29 -4.53
CA ARG A 192 -17.99 -26.03 -3.92
C ARG A 192 -18.49 -25.29 -2.67
N GLY A 193 -19.40 -25.86 -1.91
CA GLY A 193 -20.07 -25.22 -0.79
C GLY A 193 -19.25 -24.98 0.49
N GLY A 194 -17.96 -25.37 0.52
CA GLY A 194 -17.09 -25.21 1.69
C GLY A 194 -16.51 -23.81 1.88
N PRO A 195 -15.85 -23.57 3.04
CA PRO A 195 -15.19 -22.32 3.34
C PRO A 195 -14.04 -22.00 2.37
N VAL A 196 -13.88 -20.71 2.06
CA VAL A 196 -12.83 -20.21 1.17
C VAL A 196 -11.88 -19.32 1.97
N LEU A 197 -10.63 -19.76 2.10
CA LEU A 197 -9.52 -18.89 2.52
C LEU A 197 -8.99 -18.15 1.31
N LEU A 198 -8.65 -16.88 1.46
CA LEU A 198 -8.17 -16.04 0.35
C LEU A 198 -6.88 -15.31 0.74
N THR A 199 -5.89 -15.36 -0.14
CA THR A 199 -4.76 -14.40 -0.16
C THR A 199 -4.73 -13.68 -1.50
N VAL A 200 -4.50 -12.37 -1.48
CA VAL A 200 -4.33 -11.54 -2.68
C VAL A 200 -2.98 -10.84 -2.60
N GLY A 201 -2.14 -10.99 -3.62
CA GLY A 201 -0.85 -10.31 -3.66
C GLY A 201 0.11 -10.87 -4.71
N ARG A 202 1.18 -10.11 -4.99
CA ARG A 202 2.23 -10.59 -5.89
C ARG A 202 2.92 -11.84 -5.34
N LEU A 203 3.23 -12.76 -6.22
CA LEU A 203 4.01 -13.96 -5.90
C LEU A 203 5.47 -13.73 -6.33
N ALA A 204 6.15 -12.77 -5.68
CA ALA A 204 7.51 -12.42 -6.01
C ALA A 204 8.51 -13.20 -5.15
N SER A 205 9.58 -13.71 -5.77
CA SER A 205 10.65 -14.45 -5.08
C SER A 205 11.36 -13.63 -3.99
N THR A 206 11.28 -12.31 -4.09
CA THR A 206 11.79 -11.35 -3.09
C THR A 206 10.81 -11.10 -1.93
N GLU A 207 9.57 -11.60 -2.00
CA GLU A 207 8.50 -11.37 -1.02
C GLU A 207 7.93 -12.70 -0.45
N ARG A 208 8.78 -13.71 -0.25
CA ARG A 208 8.37 -15.07 0.21
C ARG A 208 7.77 -15.09 1.62
N SER A 209 7.91 -14.00 2.36
CA SER A 209 7.38 -13.85 3.72
C SER A 209 5.88 -13.60 3.81
N LYS A 210 5.11 -13.77 2.71
CA LYS A 210 3.64 -13.55 2.71
C LYS A 210 2.82 -14.66 3.39
N GLY A 211 3.46 -15.74 3.88
CA GLY A 211 2.81 -16.75 4.71
C GLY A 211 2.10 -17.87 3.93
N HIS A 212 2.35 -18.06 2.64
CA HIS A 212 1.72 -19.15 1.86
C HIS A 212 2.11 -20.54 2.37
N GLU A 213 3.40 -20.79 2.61
CA GLU A 213 3.90 -22.10 3.01
C GLU A 213 3.45 -22.51 4.44
N PRO A 214 3.46 -21.63 5.45
CA PRO A 214 2.80 -21.90 6.74
C PRO A 214 1.34 -22.34 6.59
N ILE A 215 0.56 -21.69 5.71
CA ILE A 215 -0.82 -22.10 5.45
C ILE A 215 -0.88 -23.49 4.82
N PHE A 216 -0.04 -23.79 3.83
CA PHE A 216 -0.01 -25.13 3.22
C PHE A 216 0.19 -26.25 4.24
N THR A 217 1.06 -26.04 5.24
CA THR A 217 1.36 -27.07 6.24
C THR A 217 0.19 -27.42 7.15
N ILE A 218 -0.74 -26.49 7.38
CA ILE A 218 -1.90 -26.69 8.26
C ILE A 218 -3.17 -27.07 7.50
N LEU A 219 -3.22 -26.96 6.16
CA LEU A 219 -4.41 -27.29 5.36
C LEU A 219 -4.95 -28.70 5.60
N PRO A 220 -4.12 -29.76 5.75
CA PRO A 220 -4.66 -31.09 6.04
C PRO A 220 -5.44 -31.14 7.36
N ALA A 221 -4.97 -30.46 8.40
CA ALA A 221 -5.67 -30.38 9.69
C ALA A 221 -6.98 -29.56 9.59
N LEU A 222 -6.94 -28.44 8.87
CA LEU A 222 -8.15 -27.64 8.59
C LEU A 222 -9.20 -28.45 7.81
N ARG A 223 -8.79 -29.20 6.81
CA ARG A 223 -9.72 -30.01 6.00
C ARG A 223 -10.29 -31.22 6.75
N ALA A 224 -9.64 -31.68 7.81
CA ALA A 224 -10.24 -32.67 8.69
C ALA A 224 -11.51 -32.14 9.40
N GLN A 225 -11.59 -30.82 9.65
CA GLN A 225 -12.76 -30.15 10.24
C GLN A 225 -13.69 -29.57 9.19
N PHE A 226 -13.13 -29.05 8.09
CA PHE A 226 -13.84 -28.44 6.98
C PHE A 226 -13.49 -29.15 5.66
N PRO A 227 -14.11 -30.31 5.34
CA PRO A 227 -13.68 -31.17 4.23
C PRO A 227 -13.62 -30.50 2.87
N ASP A 228 -14.53 -29.54 2.61
CA ASP A 228 -14.62 -28.78 1.36
C ASP A 228 -13.90 -27.43 1.39
N LEU A 229 -13.06 -27.16 2.41
CA LEU A 229 -12.28 -25.94 2.50
C LEU A 229 -11.29 -25.85 1.35
N VAL A 230 -11.24 -24.67 0.72
CA VAL A 230 -10.30 -24.34 -0.37
C VAL A 230 -9.50 -23.10 -0.02
N TYR A 231 -8.20 -23.17 -0.22
CA TYR A 231 -7.31 -21.99 -0.15
C TYR A 231 -7.10 -21.42 -1.56
N VAL A 232 -7.56 -20.19 -1.77
CA VAL A 232 -7.47 -19.46 -3.03
C VAL A 232 -6.34 -18.42 -2.94
N ILE A 233 -5.45 -18.45 -3.92
CA ILE A 233 -4.33 -17.51 -4.05
C ILE A 233 -4.53 -16.72 -5.34
N ALA A 234 -4.80 -15.43 -5.20
CA ALA A 234 -4.95 -14.49 -6.31
C ALA A 234 -3.69 -13.62 -6.44
N GLY A 235 -3.06 -13.71 -7.58
CA GLY A 235 -1.82 -13.01 -7.90
C GLY A 235 -0.88 -13.84 -8.75
N ASP A 236 0.11 -13.17 -9.30
CA ASP A 236 1.12 -13.78 -10.18
C ASP A 236 2.52 -13.26 -9.82
N GLY A 237 3.54 -13.93 -10.35
CA GLY A 237 4.94 -13.56 -10.14
C GLY A 237 5.89 -14.73 -10.33
N ASP A 238 7.18 -14.43 -10.21
CA ASP A 238 8.29 -15.37 -10.46
C ASP A 238 8.44 -16.47 -9.39
N ASP A 239 7.72 -16.39 -8.27
CA ASP A 239 7.69 -17.43 -7.22
C ASP A 239 6.49 -18.39 -7.36
N ARG A 240 5.58 -18.16 -8.31
CA ARG A 240 4.36 -18.95 -8.49
C ARG A 240 4.66 -20.44 -8.73
N GLU A 241 5.53 -20.75 -9.68
CA GLU A 241 5.85 -22.13 -10.03
C GLU A 241 6.43 -22.91 -8.82
N ARG A 242 7.26 -22.24 -8.01
CA ARG A 242 7.80 -22.82 -6.78
C ARG A 242 6.69 -23.12 -5.77
N LEU A 243 5.76 -22.19 -5.56
CA LEU A 243 4.64 -22.39 -4.63
C LEU A 243 3.69 -23.50 -5.11
N GLU A 244 3.40 -23.58 -6.41
CA GLU A 244 2.61 -24.68 -6.99
C GLU A 244 3.32 -26.04 -6.84
N ALA A 245 4.65 -26.08 -7.04
CA ALA A 245 5.44 -27.28 -6.79
C ALA A 245 5.39 -27.68 -5.32
N ARG A 246 5.53 -26.71 -4.41
CA ARG A 246 5.47 -26.96 -2.96
C ARG A 246 4.11 -27.50 -2.51
N ALA A 247 3.02 -26.94 -3.02
CA ALA A 247 1.68 -27.47 -2.76
C ALA A 247 1.54 -28.94 -3.22
N ARG A 248 2.03 -29.27 -4.42
CA ARG A 248 2.03 -30.65 -4.96
C ARG A 248 2.87 -31.61 -4.12
N GLU A 249 4.05 -31.20 -3.66
CA GLU A 249 4.89 -32.00 -2.77
C GLU A 249 4.19 -32.37 -1.47
N LEU A 250 3.32 -31.48 -0.97
CA LEU A 250 2.51 -31.70 0.23
C LEU A 250 1.20 -32.45 -0.05
N GLY A 251 0.99 -32.91 -1.28
CA GLY A 251 -0.23 -33.62 -1.67
C GLY A 251 -1.48 -32.74 -1.77
N LEU A 252 -1.28 -31.41 -1.89
CA LEU A 252 -2.39 -30.45 -1.97
C LEU A 252 -2.78 -30.25 -3.45
N GLY A 253 -3.86 -30.89 -3.86
CA GLY A 253 -4.41 -30.77 -5.22
C GLY A 253 -5.19 -29.48 -5.41
N GLN A 254 -5.71 -29.28 -6.65
CA GLN A 254 -6.50 -28.09 -7.02
C GLN A 254 -7.82 -27.96 -6.24
N GLU A 255 -8.33 -29.06 -5.66
CA GLU A 255 -9.48 -29.07 -4.76
C GLU A 255 -9.14 -28.51 -3.36
N THR A 256 -7.87 -28.32 -3.05
CA THR A 256 -7.37 -27.79 -1.77
C THR A 256 -6.73 -26.43 -1.92
N VAL A 257 -5.89 -26.23 -2.94
CA VAL A 257 -5.20 -24.96 -3.22
C VAL A 257 -5.43 -24.55 -4.67
N ARG A 258 -5.92 -23.33 -4.88
CA ARG A 258 -6.15 -22.76 -6.21
C ARG A 258 -5.34 -21.51 -6.45
N PHE A 259 -4.52 -21.53 -7.47
CA PHE A 259 -3.78 -20.39 -7.97
C PHE A 259 -4.54 -19.76 -9.13
N LEU A 260 -5.15 -18.59 -8.92
CA LEU A 260 -5.93 -17.89 -9.94
C LEU A 260 -5.08 -17.12 -10.95
N GLY A 261 -3.82 -16.87 -10.62
CA GLY A 261 -3.01 -15.92 -11.38
C GLY A 261 -3.46 -14.47 -11.14
N TYR A 262 -3.15 -13.60 -12.08
CA TYR A 262 -3.58 -12.21 -12.02
C TYR A 262 -5.11 -12.11 -12.09
N VAL A 263 -5.69 -11.42 -11.13
CA VAL A 263 -7.12 -11.11 -11.09
C VAL A 263 -7.29 -9.62 -11.38
N PRO A 264 -8.10 -9.24 -12.39
CA PRO A 264 -8.36 -7.84 -12.69
C PRO A 264 -8.97 -7.08 -11.50
N ASP A 265 -8.63 -5.79 -11.39
CA ASP A 265 -9.07 -4.93 -10.29
C ASP A 265 -10.61 -4.87 -10.14
N GLU A 266 -11.33 -4.96 -11.25
CA GLU A 266 -12.79 -4.97 -11.29
C GLU A 266 -13.41 -6.26 -10.73
N GLU A 267 -12.68 -7.38 -10.74
CA GLU A 267 -13.13 -8.66 -10.19
C GLU A 267 -12.76 -8.86 -8.71
N LEU A 268 -11.77 -8.12 -8.21
CA LEU A 268 -11.29 -8.24 -6.82
C LEU A 268 -12.40 -8.05 -5.77
N PRO A 269 -13.33 -7.08 -5.89
CA PRO A 269 -14.41 -6.94 -4.91
C PRO A 269 -15.28 -8.21 -4.79
N ASP A 270 -15.58 -8.87 -5.90
CA ASP A 270 -16.38 -10.11 -5.88
C ASP A 270 -15.58 -11.28 -5.32
N LEU A 271 -14.26 -11.31 -5.55
CA LEU A 271 -13.39 -12.32 -4.95
C LEU A 271 -13.35 -12.19 -3.41
N TYR A 272 -13.23 -10.96 -2.89
CA TYR A 272 -13.30 -10.72 -1.44
C TYR A 272 -14.68 -11.04 -0.85
N ARG A 273 -15.76 -10.72 -1.56
CA ARG A 273 -17.12 -11.03 -1.13
C ARG A 273 -17.40 -12.53 -1.09
N LEU A 274 -16.77 -13.29 -1.98
CA LEU A 274 -16.90 -14.74 -2.10
C LEU A 274 -16.18 -15.49 -0.99
N ALA A 275 -15.06 -14.96 -0.49
CA ALA A 275 -14.25 -15.59 0.53
C ALA A 275 -14.88 -15.51 1.93
N ASP A 276 -14.50 -16.44 2.81
CA ASP A 276 -14.97 -16.52 4.19
C ASP A 276 -13.92 -15.96 5.18
N LEU A 277 -12.64 -16.03 4.83
CA LEU A 277 -11.55 -15.43 5.61
C LEU A 277 -10.40 -15.01 4.68
N PHE A 278 -9.93 -13.77 4.85
CA PHE A 278 -8.69 -13.33 4.22
C PHE A 278 -7.50 -13.71 5.10
N VAL A 279 -6.52 -14.44 4.57
CA VAL A 279 -5.37 -14.93 5.31
C VAL A 279 -4.06 -14.56 4.60
N MET A 280 -3.25 -13.74 5.22
CA MET A 280 -1.91 -13.41 4.74
C MET A 280 -1.01 -13.16 5.95
N PRO A 281 -0.58 -14.22 6.69
CA PRO A 281 0.27 -14.09 7.87
C PRO A 281 1.70 -13.73 7.47
N SER A 282 1.86 -12.50 6.97
CA SER A 282 3.12 -11.95 6.47
C SER A 282 4.04 -11.53 7.62
N ALA A 283 5.35 -11.58 7.39
CA ALA A 283 6.36 -11.06 8.33
C ALA A 283 6.96 -9.72 7.89
N THR A 284 6.61 -9.18 6.70
CA THR A 284 7.29 -8.02 6.11
C THR A 284 6.37 -7.06 5.36
N GLU A 285 5.12 -6.94 5.76
CA GLU A 285 4.22 -5.94 5.18
C GLU A 285 4.52 -4.52 5.69
N GLY A 286 4.61 -3.56 4.77
CA GLY A 286 4.71 -2.15 5.13
C GLY A 286 3.42 -1.58 5.71
N PHE A 287 2.28 -2.05 5.17
CA PHE A 287 0.93 -1.71 5.60
C PHE A 287 -0.08 -2.81 5.19
N GLY A 288 -0.09 -3.24 3.91
CA GLY A 288 -0.99 -4.25 3.38
C GLY A 288 -2.39 -3.71 3.05
N ILE A 289 -2.51 -2.95 1.96
CA ILE A 289 -3.81 -2.41 1.50
C ILE A 289 -4.87 -3.50 1.30
N VAL A 290 -4.46 -4.70 0.94
CA VAL A 290 -5.33 -5.86 0.70
C VAL A 290 -6.15 -6.27 1.95
N TYR A 291 -5.64 -6.01 3.16
CA TYR A 291 -6.42 -6.21 4.39
C TYR A 291 -7.57 -5.21 4.49
N LEU A 292 -7.32 -3.94 4.11
CA LEU A 292 -8.40 -2.94 4.08
C LEU A 292 -9.44 -3.26 3.00
N GLU A 293 -9.00 -3.72 1.82
CA GLU A 293 -9.89 -4.12 0.72
C GLU A 293 -10.79 -5.27 1.16
N ALA A 294 -10.22 -6.29 1.81
CA ALA A 294 -10.95 -7.41 2.38
C ALA A 294 -11.97 -6.95 3.46
N ALA A 295 -11.49 -6.18 4.43
CA ALA A 295 -12.35 -5.66 5.51
C ALA A 295 -13.44 -4.72 5.00
N ALA A 296 -13.16 -3.91 3.97
CA ALA A 296 -14.14 -3.07 3.29
C ALA A 296 -15.27 -3.88 2.64
N CYS A 297 -14.97 -5.09 2.16
CA CYS A 297 -15.96 -6.05 1.67
C CYS A 297 -16.67 -6.84 2.80
N GLY A 298 -16.37 -6.52 4.06
CA GLY A 298 -16.91 -7.21 5.23
C GLY A 298 -16.19 -8.53 5.57
N LEU A 299 -15.07 -8.82 4.93
CA LEU A 299 -14.32 -10.05 5.15
C LEU A 299 -13.38 -9.88 6.35
N ARG A 300 -13.42 -10.83 7.29
CA ARG A 300 -12.46 -10.88 8.41
C ARG A 300 -11.08 -11.18 7.89
N VAL A 301 -10.05 -10.60 8.53
CA VAL A 301 -8.67 -10.70 8.06
C VAL A 301 -7.75 -11.34 9.11
N LEU A 302 -6.74 -12.08 8.66
CA LEU A 302 -5.68 -12.64 9.47
C LEU A 302 -4.33 -12.22 8.92
N GLY A 303 -3.58 -11.44 9.70
CA GLY A 303 -2.24 -10.96 9.36
C GLY A 303 -1.15 -11.57 10.20
N GLY A 304 0.11 -11.25 9.89
CA GLY A 304 1.26 -11.67 10.65
C GLY A 304 1.68 -10.64 11.70
N VAL A 305 2.31 -11.10 12.79
CA VAL A 305 2.79 -10.22 13.85
C VAL A 305 4.09 -9.50 13.46
N GLY A 306 4.31 -8.30 14.00
CA GLY A 306 5.60 -7.60 13.96
C GLY A 306 5.88 -6.76 12.74
N ASP A 307 4.93 -6.62 11.81
CA ASP A 307 5.01 -5.77 10.63
C ASP A 307 3.94 -4.65 10.60
N GLY A 308 3.80 -3.97 9.47
CA GLY A 308 2.89 -2.84 9.33
C GLY A 308 1.42 -3.21 9.16
N SER A 309 1.08 -4.49 8.99
CA SER A 309 -0.30 -4.96 8.79
C SER A 309 -1.19 -4.73 10.02
N ASN A 310 -0.58 -4.62 11.22
CA ASN A 310 -1.32 -4.28 12.44
C ASN A 310 -2.12 -2.97 12.32
N ASP A 311 -1.62 -1.98 11.58
CA ASP A 311 -2.34 -0.74 11.35
C ASP A 311 -3.55 -0.96 10.43
N ALA A 312 -3.44 -1.78 9.39
CA ALA A 312 -4.54 -2.13 8.50
C ALA A 312 -5.60 -3.01 9.19
N ILE A 313 -5.17 -3.89 10.11
CA ILE A 313 -6.05 -4.76 10.91
C ILE A 313 -6.65 -4.01 12.10
N GLN A 314 -6.15 -2.79 12.38
CA GLN A 314 -6.66 -1.88 13.40
C GLN A 314 -6.63 -2.46 14.81
N ASP A 315 -5.49 -3.01 15.19
CA ASP A 315 -5.32 -3.59 16.53
C ASP A 315 -6.47 -4.57 16.87
N ASP A 316 -6.68 -5.56 15.99
CA ASP A 316 -7.67 -6.64 16.08
C ASP A 316 -9.15 -6.27 15.87
N ARG A 317 -9.49 -5.06 15.45
CA ARG A 317 -10.89 -4.66 15.20
C ARG A 317 -11.52 -5.37 14.01
N VAL A 318 -10.77 -5.63 12.94
CA VAL A 318 -11.28 -6.28 11.73
C VAL A 318 -10.73 -7.68 11.53
N GLY A 319 -9.89 -8.16 12.45
CA GLY A 319 -9.29 -9.48 12.31
C GLY A 319 -8.39 -9.83 13.48
N ALA A 320 -7.36 -10.63 13.21
CA ALA A 320 -6.37 -11.03 14.21
C ALA A 320 -4.97 -11.05 13.63
N MET A 321 -3.98 -11.01 14.52
CA MET A 321 -2.56 -11.14 14.21
C MET A 321 -2.05 -12.47 14.72
N VAL A 322 -1.24 -13.18 13.93
CA VAL A 322 -0.69 -14.50 14.30
C VAL A 322 0.78 -14.59 13.89
N ASP A 323 1.54 -15.32 14.69
CA ASP A 323 2.89 -15.71 14.32
C ASP A 323 2.83 -16.81 13.24
N PRO A 324 3.31 -16.56 12.01
CA PRO A 324 3.30 -17.57 10.96
C PRO A 324 4.18 -18.79 11.28
N ASP A 325 5.15 -18.65 12.17
CA ASP A 325 6.06 -19.72 12.58
C ASP A 325 5.48 -20.61 13.69
N ASP A 326 4.28 -20.30 14.23
CA ASP A 326 3.51 -21.16 15.13
C ASP A 326 2.31 -21.81 14.40
N PRO A 327 2.45 -23.05 13.88
CA PRO A 327 1.37 -23.72 13.14
C PRO A 327 0.09 -23.92 13.97
N ASN A 328 0.23 -24.13 15.30
CA ASN A 328 -0.95 -24.31 16.16
C ASN A 328 -1.68 -23.00 16.41
N ALA A 329 -0.97 -21.89 16.56
CA ALA A 329 -1.58 -20.58 16.66
C ALA A 329 -2.27 -20.21 15.34
N LEU A 330 -1.63 -20.48 14.20
CA LEU A 330 -2.19 -20.22 12.87
C LEU A 330 -3.47 -21.04 12.62
N LEU A 331 -3.45 -22.33 12.97
CA LEU A 331 -4.62 -23.21 12.87
C LEU A 331 -5.80 -22.65 13.69
N ARG A 332 -5.58 -22.38 14.98
CA ARG A 332 -6.62 -21.83 15.87
C ARG A 332 -7.14 -20.47 15.39
N ALA A 333 -6.27 -19.62 14.88
CA ALA A 333 -6.65 -18.29 14.39
C ALA A 333 -7.57 -18.39 13.16
N ILE A 334 -7.28 -19.32 12.23
CA ILE A 334 -8.12 -19.56 11.05
C ILE A 334 -9.48 -20.15 11.47
N GLU A 335 -9.50 -21.18 12.34
CA GLU A 335 -10.74 -21.75 12.88
C GLU A 335 -11.62 -20.69 13.55
N THR A 336 -11.01 -19.86 14.41
CA THR A 336 -11.70 -18.76 15.08
C THR A 336 -12.22 -17.74 14.08
N GLY A 337 -11.41 -17.39 13.06
CA GLY A 337 -11.78 -16.43 12.03
C GLY A 337 -12.99 -16.90 11.20
N LEU A 338 -13.01 -18.19 10.81
CA LEU A 338 -14.13 -18.79 10.07
C LEU A 338 -15.42 -18.83 10.91
N ASN A 339 -15.32 -19.12 12.21
CA ASN A 339 -16.46 -19.20 13.11
C ASN A 339 -17.04 -17.82 13.51
N ASN A 340 -16.23 -16.76 13.53
CA ASN A 340 -16.66 -15.42 13.94
C ASN A 340 -17.40 -14.64 12.85
N GLY A 341 -17.47 -15.16 11.62
CA GLY A 341 -18.18 -14.52 10.53
C GLY A 341 -17.60 -13.20 10.06
N ARG A 342 -18.40 -12.42 9.36
CA ARG A 342 -17.99 -11.16 8.71
C ARG A 342 -17.81 -10.03 9.72
N VAL A 343 -16.99 -9.03 9.33
CA VAL A 343 -16.77 -7.81 10.13
C VAL A 343 -17.68 -6.67 9.68
N ASP A 344 -17.92 -5.71 10.59
CA ASP A 344 -18.62 -4.49 10.24
C ASP A 344 -17.68 -3.58 9.41
N PRO A 345 -18.03 -3.27 8.16
CA PRO A 345 -17.23 -2.38 7.33
C PRO A 345 -17.08 -0.96 7.86
N ALA A 346 -17.96 -0.52 8.77
CA ALA A 346 -17.81 0.76 9.45
C ALA A 346 -16.52 0.83 10.28
N ALA A 347 -15.95 -0.32 10.66
CA ALA A 347 -14.67 -0.36 11.36
C ALA A 347 -13.52 0.29 10.58
N ILE A 348 -13.57 0.31 9.23
CA ILE A 348 -12.50 0.88 8.39
C ILE A 348 -12.83 2.29 7.87
N GLU A 349 -13.84 2.96 8.41
CA GLU A 349 -14.27 4.29 7.92
C GLU A 349 -13.13 5.33 7.95
N ALA A 350 -12.26 5.26 8.96
CA ALA A 350 -11.07 6.12 9.06
C ALA A 350 -10.04 5.92 7.92
N TYR A 351 -10.18 4.86 7.12
CA TYR A 351 -9.32 4.57 5.97
C TYR A 351 -10.01 4.83 4.62
N ARG A 352 -11.26 5.34 4.62
CA ARG A 352 -11.95 5.74 3.40
C ARG A 352 -11.35 7.01 2.81
N ARG A 353 -11.50 7.18 1.50
CA ARG A 353 -10.92 8.31 0.73
C ARG A 353 -11.24 9.69 1.31
N PRO A 354 -12.44 10.01 1.78
CA PRO A 354 -12.73 11.33 2.34
C PRO A 354 -11.88 11.65 3.58
N HIS A 355 -11.70 10.68 4.48
CA HIS A 355 -10.86 10.85 5.65
C HIS A 355 -9.38 10.99 5.27
N PHE A 356 -8.89 10.10 4.39
CA PHE A 356 -7.52 10.15 3.89
C PHE A 356 -7.22 11.50 3.24
N ALA A 357 -8.11 11.99 2.36
CA ALA A 357 -7.94 13.27 1.68
C ALA A 357 -7.86 14.44 2.67
N ARG A 358 -8.70 14.44 3.71
CA ARG A 358 -8.63 15.45 4.76
C ARG A 358 -7.28 15.43 5.48
N VAL A 359 -6.79 14.24 5.87
CA VAL A 359 -5.51 14.10 6.58
C VAL A 359 -4.34 14.48 5.66
N ALA A 360 -4.36 14.07 4.39
CA ALA A 360 -3.31 14.41 3.42
C ALA A 360 -3.19 15.93 3.21
N ARG A 361 -4.33 16.64 3.11
CA ARG A 361 -4.36 18.10 3.00
C ARG A 361 -3.87 18.79 4.27
N LEU A 362 -4.26 18.31 5.46
CA LEU A 362 -3.73 18.82 6.73
C LEU A 362 -2.20 18.68 6.80
N VAL A 363 -1.68 17.54 6.39
CA VAL A 363 -0.24 17.29 6.33
C VAL A 363 0.48 18.25 5.37
N LEU A 364 -0.12 18.53 4.20
CA LEU A 364 0.42 19.52 3.26
C LEU A 364 0.37 20.95 3.86
N THR A 365 -0.74 21.34 4.49
CA THR A 365 -0.88 22.65 5.14
C THR A 365 0.16 22.82 6.25
N GLU A 366 0.30 21.84 7.15
CA GLU A 366 1.34 21.85 8.19
C GLU A 366 2.74 21.99 7.61
N LEU A 367 3.04 21.29 6.49
CA LEU A 367 4.30 21.43 5.79
C LEU A 367 4.50 22.86 5.29
N MET A 368 3.48 23.49 4.72
CA MET A 368 3.59 24.85 4.16
C MET A 368 3.71 25.93 5.24
N GLU A 369 3.09 25.75 6.40
CA GLU A 369 3.11 26.70 7.52
C GLU A 369 4.39 26.58 8.38
N ALA A 370 5.02 25.41 8.40
CA ALA A 370 6.24 25.20 9.19
C ALA A 370 7.34 26.21 8.77
N PRO A 371 8.10 26.80 9.70
CA PRO A 371 9.18 27.72 9.34
C PRO A 371 10.21 27.00 8.45
N LEU A 372 10.57 27.64 7.32
CA LEU A 372 11.67 27.13 6.49
C LEU A 372 12.91 27.07 7.37
N GLN A 373 13.44 25.90 7.60
CA GLN A 373 14.75 25.82 8.24
C GLN A 373 15.73 26.61 7.37
N ARG A 374 16.32 27.68 7.94
CA ARG A 374 17.44 28.38 7.29
C ARG A 374 18.52 27.32 7.03
N ARG A 375 18.55 26.84 5.81
CA ARG A 375 19.55 25.90 5.35
C ARG A 375 20.83 26.73 5.23
N LEU A 376 21.64 26.74 6.30
CA LEU A 376 22.98 27.33 6.25
C LEU A 376 23.74 26.76 5.05
N PRO A 377 24.54 27.59 4.36
CA PRO A 377 25.20 27.24 3.11
C PRO A 377 26.11 26.02 3.20
#